data_78ece600cbfe2d18b7e8ab065fa88214
#
_entry.id   78ece600cbfe2d18b7e8ab065fa88214
#
_cell.length_a   1.000
_cell.length_b   1.000
_cell.length_c   1.000
_cell.angle_alpha   90.00
_cell.angle_beta   90.00
_cell.angle_gamma   90.00
#
_symmetry.space_group_name_H-M   'P 1'
#
loop_
_entity.id
_entity.type
_entity.pdbx_description
1 polymer ?
#
loop_
_entity_poly.entity_id
_entity_poly.type
_entity_poly.pdbx_seq_one_letter_code
_entity_poly.pdbx_strand_id
1 'polypeptide(L)'
;MENRVFYGEYSLAYWIELILTRKIKLPEYQRHFVWSSSALKNLMDTFKGHRFIPPVTLGAYQNREGVNQNLIIDGQQRLTCILLAYLGIFPDKEAYKDRLVALANGEEEGVEEEDIPLDNILEWTFEYLIKKGKTKSDILEKIAKEKYTLLEDEYSNEFFSSHFLGFAYIVPSCSTEEQQRLYTKIFREINVQGVKLLDLESRRSLYYLNSTFKTLFEPNFSEKYSVKLVGEQQRLDFARYLCCLAAYRKHNGNVKQVAKRFSGRLFEKYIENYIYSVVEDDSQYEDLFGKINEVFPDNNFTDDLRCLNSMLESLSVPKSFSSIIDMDLFFFGLVYEVMYCHKNIDISRKDELLKEINEQILTLKSQNNRHSHTPAQLQYLRARISDSINIYNKYSIER
;
A
#
# COMPACT_ATOMS: atom_id res chain seq x y z
N MET A 1 -7.51 20.22 -26.37
CA MET A 1 -8.70 19.38 -26.60
C MET A 1 -9.30 19.04 -25.24
N GLU A 2 -10.61 18.81 -25.15
CA GLU A 2 -11.24 18.42 -23.89
C GLU A 2 -11.26 16.90 -23.73
N ASN A 3 -11.20 16.41 -22.49
CA ASN A 3 -11.38 14.99 -22.21
C ASN A 3 -12.77 14.54 -22.68
N ARG A 4 -12.88 13.35 -23.24
CA ARG A 4 -14.15 12.78 -23.70
C ARG A 4 -14.53 11.60 -22.83
N VAL A 5 -15.84 11.46 -22.56
CA VAL A 5 -16.39 10.31 -21.82
C VAL A 5 -17.45 9.66 -22.70
N PHE A 6 -17.32 8.36 -22.89
CA PHE A 6 -18.27 7.53 -23.62
C PHE A 6 -18.97 6.59 -22.62
N TYR A 7 -20.25 6.33 -22.84
CA TYR A 7 -21.02 5.44 -22.02
C TYR A 7 -21.56 4.28 -22.85
N GLY A 8 -21.62 3.11 -22.27
CA GLY A 8 -22.15 1.92 -22.90
C GLY A 8 -22.34 0.78 -21.90
N GLU A 9 -22.66 -0.39 -22.42
CA GLU A 9 -22.76 -1.61 -21.62
C GLU A 9 -22.18 -2.79 -22.38
N TYR A 10 -21.63 -3.76 -21.63
CA TYR A 10 -21.19 -5.04 -22.16
C TYR A 10 -21.88 -6.17 -21.39
N SER A 11 -22.10 -7.31 -22.07
CA SER A 11 -22.51 -8.53 -21.37
C SER A 11 -21.44 -8.97 -20.37
N LEU A 12 -21.84 -9.65 -19.31
CA LEU A 12 -20.90 -10.19 -18.33
C LEU A 12 -19.89 -11.14 -18.99
N ALA A 13 -20.33 -11.92 -19.99
CA ALA A 13 -19.47 -12.79 -20.79
C ALA A 13 -18.37 -11.99 -21.50
N TYR A 14 -18.68 -10.82 -22.08
CA TYR A 14 -17.68 -9.98 -22.73
C TYR A 14 -16.71 -9.33 -21.73
N TRP A 15 -17.18 -8.92 -20.54
CA TRP A 15 -16.30 -8.46 -19.46
C TRP A 15 -15.30 -9.53 -19.08
N ILE A 16 -15.74 -10.79 -18.91
CA ILE A 16 -14.88 -11.93 -18.62
C ILE A 16 -13.85 -12.12 -19.75
N GLU A 17 -14.25 -12.04 -21.01
CA GLU A 17 -13.33 -12.11 -22.15
C GLU A 17 -12.27 -11.00 -22.09
N LEU A 18 -12.65 -9.75 -21.81
CA LEU A 18 -11.72 -8.63 -21.69
C LEU A 18 -10.69 -8.88 -20.58
N ILE A 19 -11.11 -9.44 -19.45
CA ILE A 19 -10.23 -9.82 -18.33
C ILE A 19 -9.27 -10.93 -18.79
N LEU A 20 -9.79 -12.06 -19.27
CA LEU A 20 -8.99 -13.24 -19.64
C LEU A 20 -8.01 -12.96 -20.78
N THR A 21 -8.35 -12.07 -21.68
CA THR A 21 -7.49 -11.64 -22.80
C THR A 21 -6.55 -10.49 -22.43
N ARG A 22 -6.61 -10.00 -21.19
CA ARG A 22 -5.78 -8.87 -20.68
C ARG A 22 -5.97 -7.58 -21.47
N LYS A 23 -7.15 -7.36 -22.05
CA LYS A 23 -7.51 -6.11 -22.74
C LYS A 23 -7.86 -4.97 -21.77
N ILE A 24 -8.14 -5.31 -20.52
CA ILE A 24 -8.30 -4.38 -19.41
C ILE A 24 -7.30 -4.72 -18.32
N LYS A 25 -6.78 -3.69 -17.63
CA LYS A 25 -5.75 -3.81 -16.59
C LYS A 25 -6.12 -3.01 -15.37
N LEU A 26 -5.60 -3.45 -14.23
CA LEU A 26 -5.64 -2.67 -12.98
C LEU A 26 -4.43 -1.73 -12.93
N PRO A 27 -4.60 -0.45 -12.59
CA PRO A 27 -3.51 0.39 -12.16
C PRO A 27 -2.85 -0.17 -10.90
N GLU A 28 -1.54 0.04 -10.75
CA GLU A 28 -0.78 -0.46 -9.60
C GLU A 28 -1.24 0.10 -8.23
N TYR A 29 -1.96 1.22 -8.23
CA TYR A 29 -2.51 1.84 -7.02
C TYR A 29 -3.87 1.29 -6.60
N GLN A 30 -4.46 0.36 -7.34
CA GLN A 30 -5.74 -0.25 -6.97
C GLN A 30 -5.59 -1.10 -5.72
N ARG A 31 -6.63 -1.06 -4.86
CA ARG A 31 -6.68 -1.87 -3.66
C ARG A 31 -6.85 -3.35 -3.96
N HIS A 32 -6.50 -4.16 -3.00
CA HIS A 32 -6.72 -5.60 -3.06
C HIS A 32 -8.22 -5.95 -3.10
N PHE A 33 -8.52 -7.22 -3.42
CA PHE A 33 -9.88 -7.72 -3.37
C PHE A 33 -10.35 -7.87 -1.92
N VAL A 34 -11.29 -7.01 -1.49
CA VAL A 34 -11.75 -6.94 -0.09
C VAL A 34 -13.18 -7.45 0.11
N TRP A 35 -13.96 -7.60 -0.95
CA TRP A 35 -15.35 -8.04 -0.83
C TRP A 35 -15.44 -9.45 -0.26
N SER A 36 -16.56 -9.74 0.45
CA SER A 36 -16.89 -11.05 1.00
C SER A 36 -17.64 -11.90 -0.02
N SER A 37 -17.78 -13.21 0.26
CA SER A 37 -18.63 -14.12 -0.53
C SER A 37 -20.09 -13.67 -0.54
N SER A 38 -20.58 -13.12 0.56
CA SER A 38 -21.93 -12.53 0.63
C SER A 38 -22.09 -11.30 -0.26
N ALA A 39 -21.05 -10.46 -0.38
CA ALA A 39 -21.08 -9.33 -1.31
C ALA A 39 -21.10 -9.79 -2.77
N LEU A 40 -20.35 -10.86 -3.11
CA LEU A 40 -20.43 -11.48 -4.43
C LEU A 40 -21.86 -12.00 -4.69
N LYS A 41 -22.45 -12.76 -3.76
CA LYS A 41 -23.82 -13.27 -3.89
C LYS A 41 -24.82 -12.14 -4.11
N ASN A 42 -24.74 -11.08 -3.30
CA ASN A 42 -25.61 -9.91 -3.43
C ASN A 42 -25.46 -9.22 -4.80
N LEU A 43 -24.25 -9.14 -5.35
CA LEU A 43 -24.02 -8.60 -6.70
C LEU A 43 -24.70 -9.48 -7.76
N MET A 44 -24.54 -10.80 -7.69
CA MET A 44 -25.13 -11.73 -8.65
C MET A 44 -26.67 -11.73 -8.56
N ASP A 45 -27.23 -11.62 -7.35
CA ASP A 45 -28.67 -11.47 -7.12
C ASP A 45 -29.22 -10.11 -7.62
N THR A 46 -28.37 -9.08 -7.63
CA THR A 46 -28.70 -7.79 -8.22
C THR A 46 -28.81 -7.89 -9.74
N PHE A 47 -27.92 -8.66 -10.40
CA PHE A 47 -28.04 -8.97 -11.83
C PHE A 47 -29.29 -9.79 -12.13
N LYS A 48 -29.55 -10.90 -11.40
CA LYS A 48 -30.75 -11.73 -11.55
C LYS A 48 -32.04 -10.90 -11.43
N GLY A 49 -32.03 -9.93 -10.51
CA GLY A 49 -33.19 -9.04 -10.28
C GLY A 49 -33.27 -7.84 -11.23
N HIS A 50 -32.39 -7.72 -12.22
CA HIS A 50 -32.30 -6.58 -13.17
C HIS A 50 -32.29 -5.22 -12.45
N ARG A 51 -31.65 -5.15 -11.27
CA ARG A 51 -31.54 -3.93 -10.46
C ARG A 51 -30.35 -3.10 -10.90
N PHE A 52 -30.36 -1.82 -10.57
CA PHE A 52 -29.29 -0.90 -10.90
C PHE A 52 -27.96 -1.33 -10.25
N ILE A 53 -26.90 -1.36 -11.06
CA ILE A 53 -25.52 -1.57 -10.66
C ILE A 53 -24.70 -0.40 -11.21
N PRO A 54 -23.92 0.29 -10.37
CA PRO A 54 -23.06 1.38 -10.84
C PRO A 54 -22.14 0.91 -11.97
N PRO A 55 -21.96 1.72 -13.05
CA PRO A 55 -21.08 1.35 -14.16
C PRO A 55 -19.61 1.25 -13.73
N VAL A 56 -18.84 0.45 -14.45
CA VAL A 56 -17.38 0.42 -14.36
C VAL A 56 -16.80 1.66 -15.02
N THR A 57 -15.80 2.30 -14.41
CA THR A 57 -15.09 3.42 -15.03
C THR A 57 -13.78 2.93 -15.61
N LEU A 58 -13.60 3.10 -16.92
CA LEU A 58 -12.39 2.76 -17.67
C LEU A 58 -11.69 4.04 -18.14
N GLY A 59 -10.36 3.97 -18.23
CA GLY A 59 -9.54 5.02 -18.82
C GLY A 59 -8.70 4.50 -19.97
N ALA A 60 -8.71 5.20 -21.11
CA ALA A 60 -7.78 4.93 -22.21
C ALA A 60 -6.38 5.37 -21.79
N TYR A 61 -5.43 4.46 -21.82
CA TYR A 61 -4.05 4.71 -21.41
C TYR A 61 -3.08 4.24 -22.50
N GLN A 62 -2.10 5.06 -22.81
CA GLN A 62 -0.99 4.66 -23.67
C GLN A 62 0.26 4.49 -22.79
N ASN A 63 0.82 3.29 -22.79
CA ASN A 63 2.04 3.03 -22.02
C ASN A 63 3.27 3.71 -22.68
N ARG A 64 4.43 3.67 -22.02
CA ARG A 64 5.67 4.29 -22.53
C ARG A 64 6.15 3.68 -23.86
N GLU A 65 5.68 2.49 -24.21
CA GLU A 65 5.99 1.79 -25.46
C GLU A 65 4.99 2.14 -26.58
N GLY A 66 4.04 3.04 -26.34
CA GLY A 66 3.01 3.44 -27.29
C GLY A 66 1.85 2.47 -27.42
N VAL A 67 1.76 1.44 -26.55
CA VAL A 67 0.68 0.44 -26.60
C VAL A 67 -0.55 0.98 -25.87
N ASN A 68 -1.69 0.98 -26.57
CA ASN A 68 -2.97 1.37 -25.97
C ASN A 68 -3.49 0.28 -25.01
N GLN A 69 -3.89 0.69 -23.85
CA GLN A 69 -4.44 -0.14 -22.78
C GLN A 69 -5.71 0.49 -22.22
N ASN A 70 -6.56 -0.31 -21.60
CA ASN A 70 -7.73 0.16 -20.88
C ASN A 70 -7.51 -0.09 -19.38
N LEU A 71 -7.43 0.98 -18.60
CA LEU A 71 -7.26 0.91 -17.15
C LEU A 71 -8.61 0.93 -16.45
N ILE A 72 -8.82 0.07 -15.48
CA ILE A 72 -9.98 0.09 -14.60
C ILE A 72 -9.76 1.14 -13.53
N ILE A 73 -10.47 2.26 -13.62
CA ILE A 73 -10.40 3.35 -12.63
C ILE A 73 -11.31 3.04 -11.42
N ASP A 74 -12.53 2.52 -11.69
CA ASP A 74 -13.45 2.02 -10.67
C ASP A 74 -14.18 0.77 -11.16
N GLY A 75 -14.63 -0.07 -10.22
CA GLY A 75 -15.36 -1.30 -10.50
C GLY A 75 -14.53 -2.58 -10.40
N GLN A 76 -13.28 -2.51 -9.96
CA GLN A 76 -12.41 -3.68 -9.77
C GLN A 76 -13.09 -4.78 -8.94
N GLN A 77 -13.68 -4.44 -7.79
CA GLN A 77 -14.33 -5.42 -6.91
C GLN A 77 -15.48 -6.14 -7.63
N ARG A 78 -16.29 -5.40 -8.41
CA ARG A 78 -17.39 -5.94 -9.21
C ARG A 78 -16.89 -6.89 -10.29
N LEU A 79 -15.89 -6.47 -11.06
CA LEU A 79 -15.30 -7.31 -12.12
C LEU A 79 -14.60 -8.55 -11.56
N THR A 80 -13.94 -8.44 -10.40
CA THR A 80 -13.36 -9.60 -9.70
C THR A 80 -14.45 -10.56 -9.25
N CYS A 81 -15.56 -10.10 -8.69
CA CYS A 81 -16.70 -10.95 -8.32
C CYS A 81 -17.32 -11.65 -9.53
N ILE A 82 -17.46 -10.96 -10.67
CA ILE A 82 -17.97 -11.56 -11.92
C ILE A 82 -17.05 -12.69 -12.39
N LEU A 83 -15.73 -12.48 -12.36
CA LEU A 83 -14.77 -13.52 -12.71
C LEU A 83 -14.82 -14.70 -11.73
N LEU A 84 -14.88 -14.45 -10.42
CA LEU A 84 -14.97 -15.49 -9.40
C LEU A 84 -16.27 -16.31 -9.53
N ALA A 85 -17.40 -15.66 -9.79
CA ALA A 85 -18.66 -16.30 -10.07
C ALA A 85 -18.60 -17.18 -11.32
N TYR A 86 -17.93 -16.71 -12.39
CA TYR A 86 -17.69 -17.50 -13.59
C TYR A 86 -16.81 -18.73 -13.32
N LEU A 87 -15.78 -18.57 -12.51
CA LEU A 87 -14.91 -19.68 -12.14
C LEU A 87 -15.58 -20.65 -11.15
N GLY A 88 -16.57 -20.20 -10.38
CA GLY A 88 -17.27 -20.97 -9.34
C GLY A 88 -16.48 -21.09 -8.03
N ILE A 89 -15.57 -20.16 -7.76
CA ILE A 89 -14.66 -20.19 -6.59
C ILE A 89 -14.69 -18.86 -5.84
N PHE A 90 -14.30 -18.92 -4.56
CA PHE A 90 -14.09 -17.74 -3.74
C PHE A 90 -12.82 -17.91 -2.88
N PRO A 91 -11.99 -16.86 -2.70
CA PRO A 91 -10.79 -16.93 -1.87
C PRO A 91 -11.10 -17.25 -0.41
N ASP A 92 -10.47 -18.30 0.14
CA ASP A 92 -10.56 -18.64 1.56
C ASP A 92 -9.55 -17.82 2.37
N LYS A 93 -10.03 -16.69 2.87
CA LYS A 93 -9.19 -15.75 3.63
C LYS A 93 -8.84 -16.25 5.03
N GLU A 94 -9.66 -17.12 5.62
CA GLU A 94 -9.45 -17.64 6.97
C GLU A 94 -8.42 -18.76 6.97
N ALA A 95 -8.59 -19.77 6.12
CA ALA A 95 -7.60 -20.84 5.97
C ALA A 95 -6.21 -20.32 5.64
N TYR A 96 -6.13 -19.21 4.91
CA TYR A 96 -4.86 -18.58 4.61
C TYR A 96 -4.24 -17.87 5.82
N LYS A 97 -5.02 -17.15 6.63
CA LYS A 97 -4.56 -16.53 7.88
C LYS A 97 -4.05 -17.57 8.86
N ASP A 98 -4.78 -18.69 9.02
CA ASP A 98 -4.42 -19.80 9.92
C ASP A 98 -3.10 -20.44 9.49
N ARG A 99 -2.88 -20.64 8.20
CA ARG A 99 -1.63 -21.17 7.67
C ARG A 99 -0.43 -20.24 7.89
N LEU A 100 -0.62 -18.92 7.79
CA LEU A 100 0.46 -17.97 8.13
C LEU A 100 0.81 -18.02 9.62
N VAL A 101 -0.19 -18.20 10.48
CA VAL A 101 0.04 -18.33 11.93
C VAL A 101 0.79 -19.63 12.20
N ALA A 102 0.41 -20.75 11.55
CA ALA A 102 1.10 -22.03 11.68
C ALA A 102 2.56 -21.98 11.21
N LEU A 103 2.82 -21.33 10.06
CA LEU A 103 4.18 -21.10 9.55
C LEU A 103 5.02 -20.20 10.48
N ALA A 104 4.42 -19.12 11.01
CA ALA A 104 5.09 -18.25 11.97
C ALA A 104 5.43 -18.94 13.29
N ASN A 105 4.68 -19.99 13.65
CA ASN A 105 4.90 -20.81 14.84
C ASN A 105 5.85 -22.01 14.59
N GLY A 106 6.32 -22.21 13.36
CA GLY A 106 7.20 -23.33 13.02
C GLY A 106 6.51 -24.70 13.01
N GLU A 107 5.19 -24.74 12.85
CA GLU A 107 4.38 -25.97 12.87
C GLU A 107 4.35 -26.70 11.51
N GLU A 108 4.78 -26.05 10.42
CA GLU A 108 4.95 -26.67 9.09
C GLU A 108 6.44 -26.70 8.69
N GLU A 109 7.00 -27.89 8.49
CA GLU A 109 8.33 -28.10 7.94
C GLU A 109 8.29 -28.07 6.40
N GLY A 110 9.17 -27.28 5.77
CA GLY A 110 9.50 -27.45 4.35
C GLY A 110 9.06 -26.36 3.38
N VAL A 111 8.61 -25.19 3.84
CA VAL A 111 8.38 -24.02 2.97
C VAL A 111 9.44 -22.98 3.29
N GLU A 112 10.32 -22.66 2.33
CA GLU A 112 11.29 -21.58 2.51
C GLU A 112 10.57 -20.25 2.68
N GLU A 113 10.94 -19.45 3.69
CA GLU A 113 10.34 -18.13 4.01
C GLU A 113 10.31 -17.16 2.83
N GLU A 114 11.15 -17.38 1.80
CA GLU A 114 11.22 -16.58 0.58
C GLU A 114 10.03 -16.79 -0.38
N ASP A 115 9.30 -17.89 -0.27
CA ASP A 115 8.20 -18.26 -1.18
C ASP A 115 6.82 -17.73 -0.75
N ILE A 116 6.72 -17.05 0.39
CA ILE A 116 5.46 -16.48 0.88
C ILE A 116 5.62 -14.97 1.09
N PRO A 117 5.50 -14.15 0.05
CA PRO A 117 5.38 -12.71 0.25
C PRO A 117 4.12 -12.43 1.05
N LEU A 118 4.26 -11.74 2.18
CA LEU A 118 3.17 -11.32 3.08
C LEU A 118 1.97 -10.66 2.36
N ASP A 119 2.19 -10.06 1.19
CA ASP A 119 1.19 -9.39 0.37
C ASP A 119 0.42 -10.28 -0.60
N ASN A 120 0.94 -11.45 -0.96
CA ASN A 120 0.21 -12.37 -1.85
C ASN A 120 -1.11 -12.88 -1.25
N ILE A 121 -1.32 -12.67 0.04
CA ILE A 121 -2.55 -13.02 0.76
C ILE A 121 -3.73 -12.18 0.30
N LEU A 122 -3.48 -10.94 -0.05
CA LEU A 122 -4.50 -9.96 -0.39
C LEU A 122 -4.57 -9.68 -1.91
N GLU A 123 -3.62 -10.20 -2.70
CA GLU A 123 -3.56 -10.06 -4.16
C GLU A 123 -4.53 -11.00 -4.90
N TRP A 124 -5.69 -11.30 -4.34
CA TRP A 124 -6.75 -11.96 -5.09
C TRP A 124 -7.45 -10.98 -6.02
N THR A 125 -6.65 -10.31 -6.84
CA THR A 125 -7.15 -9.57 -7.99
C THR A 125 -7.34 -10.52 -9.16
N PHE A 126 -8.17 -10.17 -10.13
CA PHE A 126 -8.29 -11.00 -11.33
C PHE A 126 -6.94 -11.12 -12.07
N GLU A 127 -6.01 -10.18 -11.93
CA GLU A 127 -4.67 -10.28 -12.53
C GLU A 127 -3.88 -11.48 -12.02
N TYR A 128 -4.00 -11.82 -10.73
CA TYR A 128 -3.39 -13.04 -10.18
C TYR A 128 -3.97 -14.30 -10.84
N LEU A 129 -5.30 -14.38 -10.97
CA LEU A 129 -5.97 -15.51 -11.57
C LEU A 129 -5.62 -15.68 -13.05
N ILE A 130 -5.61 -14.60 -13.83
CA ILE A 130 -5.31 -14.67 -15.26
C ILE A 130 -3.84 -14.95 -15.59
N LYS A 131 -2.91 -14.79 -14.62
CA LYS A 131 -1.53 -15.29 -14.76
C LYS A 131 -1.49 -16.81 -14.84
N LYS A 132 -2.47 -17.51 -14.28
CA LYS A 132 -2.56 -18.98 -14.29
C LYS A 132 -3.07 -19.56 -15.61
N GLY A 133 -3.90 -18.84 -16.35
CA GLY A 133 -4.42 -19.30 -17.65
C GLY A 133 -5.35 -18.32 -18.34
N LYS A 134 -5.76 -18.65 -19.56
CA LYS A 134 -6.70 -17.86 -20.37
C LYS A 134 -8.09 -18.46 -20.45
N THR A 135 -8.28 -19.66 -19.95
CA THR A 135 -9.57 -20.37 -19.92
C THR A 135 -9.93 -20.74 -18.48
N LYS A 136 -11.23 -20.97 -18.24
CA LYS A 136 -11.70 -21.45 -16.94
C LYS A 136 -10.95 -22.72 -16.49
N SER A 137 -10.80 -23.70 -17.39
CA SER A 137 -10.11 -24.96 -17.10
C SER A 137 -8.66 -24.75 -16.73
N ASP A 138 -7.90 -23.94 -17.51
CA ASP A 138 -6.49 -23.67 -17.22
C ASP A 138 -6.28 -23.00 -15.86
N ILE A 139 -7.18 -22.08 -15.50
CA ILE A 139 -7.10 -21.35 -14.23
C ILE A 139 -7.37 -22.34 -13.07
N LEU A 140 -8.47 -23.10 -13.14
CA LEU A 140 -8.88 -24.04 -12.09
C LEU A 140 -7.90 -25.20 -11.91
N GLU A 141 -7.14 -25.57 -12.93
CA GLU A 141 -6.10 -26.60 -12.85
C GLU A 141 -4.84 -26.08 -12.11
N LYS A 142 -4.49 -24.80 -12.29
CA LYS A 142 -3.22 -24.22 -11.84
C LYS A 142 -3.31 -23.40 -10.56
N ILE A 143 -4.52 -23.15 -10.04
CA ILE A 143 -4.65 -22.47 -8.74
C ILE A 143 -4.36 -23.44 -7.60
N ALA A 144 -3.86 -22.91 -6.50
CA ALA A 144 -3.75 -23.63 -5.24
C ALA A 144 -5.16 -23.83 -4.66
N LYS A 145 -5.74 -25.02 -4.87
CA LYS A 145 -7.16 -25.31 -4.56
C LYS A 145 -7.49 -25.10 -3.09
N GLU A 146 -6.53 -25.35 -2.21
CA GLU A 146 -6.61 -25.14 -0.76
C GLU A 146 -6.81 -23.67 -0.34
N LYS A 147 -6.58 -22.75 -1.27
CA LYS A 147 -6.75 -21.28 -1.04
C LYS A 147 -8.13 -20.77 -1.46
N TYR A 148 -8.98 -21.66 -1.97
CA TYR A 148 -10.30 -21.29 -2.50
C TYR A 148 -11.37 -22.26 -2.02
N THR A 149 -12.54 -21.73 -1.69
CA THR A 149 -13.77 -22.49 -1.49
C THR A 149 -14.60 -22.46 -2.76
N LEU A 150 -15.41 -23.52 -2.97
CA LEU A 150 -16.38 -23.54 -4.05
C LEU A 150 -17.58 -22.66 -3.69
N LEU A 151 -18.12 -21.94 -4.66
CA LEU A 151 -19.37 -21.22 -4.48
C LEU A 151 -20.53 -22.23 -4.43
N GLU A 152 -21.52 -21.94 -3.57
CA GLU A 152 -22.76 -22.73 -3.46
C GLU A 152 -23.63 -22.55 -4.72
N ASP A 153 -23.64 -21.35 -5.28
CA ASP A 153 -24.45 -20.98 -6.46
C ASP A 153 -23.60 -21.17 -7.75
N GLU A 154 -24.16 -21.93 -8.71
CA GLU A 154 -23.61 -22.03 -10.04
C GLU A 154 -24.33 -21.07 -11.02
N TYR A 155 -23.55 -20.45 -11.90
CA TYR A 155 -24.06 -19.53 -12.93
C TYR A 155 -23.78 -20.09 -14.32
N SER A 156 -24.83 -20.18 -15.14
CA SER A 156 -24.71 -20.72 -16.50
C SER A 156 -24.05 -19.73 -17.46
N ASN A 157 -23.52 -20.22 -18.59
CA ASN A 157 -23.00 -19.36 -19.65
C ASN A 157 -24.09 -18.43 -20.21
N GLU A 158 -25.33 -18.88 -20.24
CA GLU A 158 -26.48 -18.07 -20.65
C GLU A 158 -26.69 -16.88 -19.70
N PHE A 159 -26.52 -17.09 -18.37
CA PHE A 159 -26.59 -16.01 -17.41
C PHE A 159 -25.56 -14.91 -17.73
N PHE A 160 -24.30 -15.27 -17.99
CA PHE A 160 -23.27 -14.28 -18.32
C PHE A 160 -23.50 -13.59 -19.66
N SER A 161 -24.14 -14.25 -20.62
CA SER A 161 -24.43 -13.69 -21.94
C SER A 161 -25.65 -12.77 -21.95
N SER A 162 -26.62 -13.00 -21.04
CA SER A 162 -27.89 -12.28 -21.00
C SER A 162 -27.95 -11.13 -19.99
N HIS A 163 -26.95 -10.99 -19.11
CA HIS A 163 -26.85 -9.89 -18.17
C HIS A 163 -25.74 -8.92 -18.55
N PHE A 164 -25.97 -7.63 -18.30
CA PHE A 164 -25.12 -6.55 -18.77
C PHE A 164 -24.63 -5.68 -17.60
N LEU A 165 -23.42 -5.15 -17.74
CA LEU A 165 -22.86 -4.17 -16.84
C LEU A 165 -22.40 -2.95 -17.64
N GLY A 166 -22.87 -1.76 -17.20
CA GLY A 166 -22.54 -0.49 -17.83
C GLY A 166 -21.09 -0.07 -17.62
N PHE A 167 -20.58 0.78 -18.50
CA PHE A 167 -19.29 1.43 -18.33
C PHE A 167 -19.34 2.92 -18.69
N ALA A 168 -18.42 3.67 -18.08
CA ALA A 168 -17.99 4.99 -18.50
C ALA A 168 -16.53 4.88 -18.98
N TYR A 169 -16.25 5.29 -20.22
CA TYR A 169 -14.93 5.19 -20.84
C TYR A 169 -14.34 6.59 -21.06
N ILE A 170 -13.28 6.89 -20.35
CA ILE A 170 -12.62 8.19 -20.36
C ILE A 170 -11.47 8.16 -21.36
N VAL A 171 -11.51 9.06 -22.34
CA VAL A 171 -10.42 9.28 -23.30
C VAL A 171 -9.80 10.64 -22.99
N PRO A 172 -8.60 10.65 -22.38
CA PRO A 172 -7.91 11.89 -22.03
C PRO A 172 -7.36 12.59 -23.28
N SER A 173 -7.26 13.91 -23.20
CA SER A 173 -6.63 14.75 -24.23
C SER A 173 -5.26 15.28 -23.80
N CYS A 174 -4.70 14.74 -22.72
CA CYS A 174 -3.41 15.14 -22.14
C CYS A 174 -2.28 14.18 -22.54
N SER A 175 -1.04 14.56 -22.25
CA SER A 175 0.14 13.72 -22.49
C SER A 175 0.10 12.42 -21.68
N THR A 176 0.89 11.42 -22.07
CA THR A 176 0.97 10.12 -21.37
C THR A 176 1.35 10.29 -19.88
N GLU A 177 2.23 11.24 -19.58
CA GLU A 177 2.64 11.52 -18.18
C GLU A 177 1.49 12.12 -17.36
N GLU A 178 0.69 12.98 -17.96
CA GLU A 178 -0.47 13.61 -17.32
C GLU A 178 -1.67 12.64 -17.19
N GLN A 179 -1.76 11.60 -18.05
CA GLN A 179 -2.85 10.61 -17.99
C GLN A 179 -2.87 9.88 -16.65
N GLN A 180 -1.71 9.47 -16.15
CA GLN A 180 -1.63 8.76 -14.88
C GLN A 180 -2.09 9.66 -13.72
N ARG A 181 -1.66 10.92 -13.72
CA ARG A 181 -2.10 11.93 -12.75
C ARG A 181 -3.62 12.16 -12.81
N LEU A 182 -4.17 12.29 -14.03
CA LEU A 182 -5.61 12.45 -14.24
C LEU A 182 -6.40 11.27 -13.66
N TYR A 183 -5.99 10.04 -13.99
CA TYR A 183 -6.69 8.83 -13.50
C TYR A 183 -6.58 8.65 -11.99
N THR A 184 -5.45 8.98 -11.40
CA THR A 184 -5.30 8.99 -9.94
C THR A 184 -6.27 9.99 -9.27
N LYS A 185 -6.42 11.19 -9.83
CA LYS A 185 -7.40 12.17 -9.33
C LYS A 185 -8.83 11.67 -9.45
N ILE A 186 -9.22 11.15 -10.60
CA ILE A 186 -10.57 10.57 -10.83
C ILE A 186 -10.83 9.41 -9.87
N PHE A 187 -9.88 8.49 -9.71
CA PHE A 187 -9.98 7.37 -8.78
C PHE A 187 -10.25 7.85 -7.34
N ARG A 188 -9.54 8.87 -6.88
CA ARG A 188 -9.76 9.44 -5.54
C ARG A 188 -11.12 10.10 -5.42
N GLU A 189 -11.56 10.88 -6.40
CA GLU A 189 -12.86 11.56 -6.40
C GLU A 189 -14.02 10.56 -6.33
N ILE A 190 -13.96 9.47 -7.09
CA ILE A 190 -14.98 8.42 -7.06
C ILE A 190 -15.00 7.71 -5.70
N ASN A 191 -13.84 7.39 -5.14
CA ASN A 191 -13.75 6.66 -3.87
C ASN A 191 -14.13 7.52 -2.64
N VAL A 192 -14.02 8.85 -2.71
CA VAL A 192 -14.54 9.75 -1.66
C VAL A 192 -16.07 9.63 -1.54
N GLN A 193 -16.77 9.33 -2.64
CA GLN A 193 -18.23 9.21 -2.70
C GLN A 193 -18.73 7.77 -2.46
N GLY A 194 -17.83 6.78 -2.46
CA GLY A 194 -18.16 5.35 -2.38
C GLY A 194 -17.77 4.68 -1.06
N VAL A 195 -17.37 3.40 -1.13
CA VAL A 195 -16.80 2.67 0.01
C VAL A 195 -15.42 3.27 0.31
N LYS A 196 -15.27 3.84 1.50
CA LYS A 196 -14.04 4.51 1.92
C LYS A 196 -12.84 3.57 1.77
N LEU A 197 -11.81 4.04 1.09
CA LEU A 197 -10.50 3.38 1.04
C LEU A 197 -9.91 3.33 2.46
N LEU A 198 -9.13 2.30 2.74
CA LEU A 198 -8.24 2.33 3.90
C LEU A 198 -7.25 3.48 3.73
N ASP A 199 -6.84 4.08 4.83
CA ASP A 199 -5.98 5.27 4.81
C ASP A 199 -4.67 5.03 4.04
N LEU A 200 -4.06 3.83 4.18
CA LEU A 200 -2.88 3.45 3.43
C LEU A 200 -3.13 3.30 1.92
N GLU A 201 -4.28 2.73 1.53
CA GLU A 201 -4.68 2.59 0.12
C GLU A 201 -4.90 3.95 -0.55
N SER A 202 -5.54 4.88 0.19
CA SER A 202 -5.72 6.27 -0.25
C SER A 202 -4.37 6.93 -0.52
N ARG A 203 -3.41 6.78 0.38
CA ARG A 203 -2.05 7.35 0.25
C ARG A 203 -1.26 6.74 -0.90
N ARG A 204 -1.35 5.44 -1.11
CA ARG A 204 -0.67 4.76 -2.24
C ARG A 204 -1.04 5.39 -3.58
N SER A 205 -2.30 5.75 -3.76
CA SER A 205 -2.73 6.42 -4.99
C SER A 205 -2.01 7.76 -5.22
N LEU A 206 -1.61 8.48 -4.16
CA LEU A 206 -0.88 9.74 -4.27
C LEU A 206 0.54 9.57 -4.82
N TYR A 207 1.20 8.45 -4.53
CA TYR A 207 2.57 8.18 -5.02
C TYR A 207 2.63 8.16 -6.55
N TYR A 208 1.51 7.86 -7.20
CA TYR A 208 1.41 7.83 -8.67
C TYR A 208 1.11 9.18 -9.31
N LEU A 209 0.86 10.22 -8.51
CA LEU A 209 0.79 11.60 -9.03
C LEU A 209 2.14 12.03 -9.64
N ASN A 210 3.24 11.52 -9.06
CA ASN A 210 4.58 11.67 -9.62
C ASN A 210 5.39 10.39 -9.35
N SER A 211 5.50 9.54 -10.37
CA SER A 211 6.14 8.21 -10.28
C SER A 211 7.62 8.25 -9.85
N THR A 212 8.29 9.39 -9.99
CA THR A 212 9.67 9.57 -9.52
C THR A 212 9.79 9.34 -8.02
N PHE A 213 8.78 9.75 -7.24
CA PHE A 213 8.79 9.63 -5.79
C PHE A 213 8.20 8.32 -5.24
N LYS A 214 7.67 7.44 -6.10
CA LYS A 214 7.13 6.15 -5.64
C LYS A 214 8.16 5.37 -4.82
N THR A 215 9.39 5.24 -5.33
CA THR A 215 10.46 4.51 -4.65
C THR A 215 10.94 5.18 -3.36
N LEU A 216 10.72 6.49 -3.20
CA LEU A 216 10.98 7.19 -1.95
C LEU A 216 9.98 6.79 -0.87
N PHE A 217 8.70 6.72 -1.20
CA PHE A 217 7.64 6.40 -0.22
C PHE A 217 7.49 4.90 0.04
N GLU A 218 7.75 4.06 -0.98
CA GLU A 218 7.70 2.60 -0.90
C GLU A 218 9.01 1.99 -1.42
N PRO A 219 10.13 2.13 -0.69
CA PRO A 219 11.37 1.48 -1.08
C PRO A 219 11.26 -0.05 -0.93
N ASN A 220 11.93 -0.81 -1.80
CA ASN A 220 11.83 -2.27 -1.84
C ASN A 220 12.12 -2.95 -0.49
N PHE A 221 12.99 -2.37 0.34
CA PHE A 221 13.26 -2.92 1.67
C PHE A 221 12.07 -2.80 2.63
N SER A 222 11.16 -1.84 2.43
CA SER A 222 10.01 -1.64 3.35
C SER A 222 9.12 -2.88 3.42
N GLU A 223 9.10 -3.69 2.38
CA GLU A 223 8.34 -4.95 2.32
C GLU A 223 8.88 -6.03 3.27
N LYS A 224 10.16 -5.95 3.63
CA LYS A 224 10.83 -6.91 4.51
C LYS A 224 10.56 -6.67 6.00
N TYR A 225 9.95 -5.54 6.35
CA TYR A 225 9.74 -5.13 7.75
C TYR A 225 8.26 -4.99 8.07
N SER A 226 7.87 -5.51 9.22
CA SER A 226 6.47 -5.52 9.66
C SER A 226 6.34 -5.35 11.16
N VAL A 227 5.16 -4.91 11.62
CA VAL A 227 4.82 -4.74 13.02
C VAL A 227 3.44 -5.32 13.30
N LYS A 228 3.28 -5.99 14.43
CA LYS A 228 1.99 -6.50 14.89
C LYS A 228 1.19 -5.37 15.55
N LEU A 229 0.08 -4.96 14.94
CA LEU A 229 -0.84 -3.95 15.45
C LEU A 229 -2.25 -4.53 15.56
N VAL A 230 -2.84 -4.46 16.76
CA VAL A 230 -4.24 -4.90 17.03
C VAL A 230 -4.54 -6.31 16.48
N GLY A 231 -3.56 -7.22 16.57
CA GLY A 231 -3.71 -8.60 16.09
C GLY A 231 -3.42 -8.82 14.61
N GLU A 232 -3.21 -7.76 13.83
CA GLU A 232 -2.83 -7.82 12.42
C GLU A 232 -1.37 -7.43 12.21
N GLN A 233 -0.71 -8.09 11.26
CA GLN A 233 0.64 -7.73 10.84
C GLN A 233 0.55 -6.65 9.76
N GLN A 234 1.15 -5.50 10.03
CA GLN A 234 1.19 -4.38 9.11
C GLN A 234 2.62 -4.14 8.65
N ARG A 235 2.80 -3.82 7.38
CA ARG A 235 4.10 -3.46 6.81
C ARG A 235 4.60 -2.13 7.32
N LEU A 236 5.91 -1.94 7.18
CA LEU A 236 6.57 -0.65 7.43
C LEU A 236 5.94 0.46 6.58
N ASP A 237 5.32 1.42 7.24
CA ASP A 237 4.82 2.65 6.61
C ASP A 237 5.97 3.68 6.51
N PHE A 238 6.78 3.58 5.46
CA PHE A 238 7.98 4.42 5.32
C PHE A 238 7.63 5.89 5.11
N ALA A 239 6.52 6.21 4.43
CA ALA A 239 6.04 7.59 4.26
C ALA A 239 5.76 8.29 5.62
N ARG A 240 5.31 7.54 6.63
CA ARG A 240 5.10 8.05 7.99
C ARG A 240 6.43 8.52 8.61
N TYR A 241 7.51 7.77 8.45
CA TYR A 241 8.84 8.15 8.96
C TYR A 241 9.33 9.40 8.25
N LEU A 242 9.28 9.43 6.92
CA LEU A 242 9.69 10.60 6.14
C LEU A 242 8.91 11.86 6.53
N CYS A 243 7.59 11.77 6.65
CA CYS A 243 6.72 12.87 7.04
C CYS A 243 7.11 13.47 8.40
N CYS A 244 7.25 12.60 9.41
CA CYS A 244 7.61 13.06 10.77
C CYS A 244 9.01 13.69 10.81
N LEU A 245 9.97 13.10 10.10
CA LEU A 245 11.35 13.56 10.07
C LEU A 245 11.56 14.84 9.25
N ALA A 246 10.81 15.01 8.16
CA ALA A 246 10.78 16.27 7.41
C ALA A 246 10.33 17.43 8.31
N ALA A 247 9.25 17.24 9.05
CA ALA A 247 8.77 18.24 10.00
C ALA A 247 9.76 18.46 11.16
N TYR A 248 10.37 17.41 11.68
CA TYR A 248 11.40 17.53 12.72
C TYR A 248 12.59 18.37 12.25
N ARG A 249 13.10 18.10 11.05
CA ARG A 249 14.19 18.87 10.43
C ARG A 249 13.78 20.32 10.16
N LYS A 250 12.62 20.56 9.53
CA LYS A 250 12.11 21.91 9.21
C LYS A 250 12.05 22.82 10.44
N HIS A 251 11.74 22.23 11.59
CA HIS A 251 11.62 22.97 12.85
C HIS A 251 12.86 22.84 13.76
N ASN A 252 14.04 22.62 13.18
CA ASN A 252 15.33 22.57 13.89
C ASN A 252 15.34 21.62 15.08
N GLY A 253 14.81 20.42 14.92
CA GLY A 253 14.77 19.41 15.97
C GLY A 253 13.68 19.62 17.02
N ASN A 254 12.80 20.59 16.87
CA ASN A 254 11.71 20.79 17.82
C ASN A 254 10.57 19.77 17.57
N VAL A 255 10.67 18.63 18.24
CA VAL A 255 9.72 17.53 18.13
C VAL A 255 8.27 17.92 18.45
N LYS A 256 8.04 18.98 19.26
CA LYS A 256 6.68 19.46 19.57
C LYS A 256 5.93 20.00 18.35
N GLN A 257 6.63 20.38 17.29
CA GLN A 257 6.04 20.83 16.04
C GLN A 257 5.60 19.68 15.12
N VAL A 258 6.18 18.48 15.30
CA VAL A 258 5.79 17.30 14.52
C VAL A 258 4.31 17.00 14.76
N ALA A 259 3.53 16.96 13.69
CA ALA A 259 2.09 16.75 13.69
C ALA A 259 1.33 17.66 14.69
N LYS A 260 1.78 18.89 14.90
CA LYS A 260 1.08 19.86 15.74
C LYS A 260 -0.31 20.12 15.19
N ARG A 261 -1.35 19.93 16.01
CA ARG A 261 -2.78 20.02 15.66
C ARG A 261 -3.32 18.85 14.79
N PHE A 262 -2.51 17.83 14.49
CA PHE A 262 -2.91 16.65 13.74
C PHE A 262 -2.91 15.42 14.65
N SER A 263 -3.98 15.17 15.39
CA SER A 263 -4.10 14.01 16.28
C SER A 263 -5.17 13.04 15.80
N GLY A 264 -5.07 11.78 16.16
CA GLY A 264 -6.02 10.74 15.83
C GLY A 264 -6.24 10.64 14.32
N ARG A 265 -7.48 10.74 13.86
CA ARG A 265 -7.84 10.64 12.42
C ARG A 265 -7.19 11.72 11.53
N LEU A 266 -6.78 12.84 12.09
CA LEU A 266 -6.11 13.91 11.32
C LEU A 266 -4.64 13.56 11.03
N PHE A 267 -4.07 12.57 11.70
CA PHE A 267 -2.67 12.18 11.45
C PHE A 267 -2.48 11.60 10.04
N GLU A 268 -3.45 10.86 9.52
CA GLU A 268 -3.43 10.41 8.12
C GLU A 268 -3.41 11.58 7.14
N LYS A 269 -4.26 12.58 7.38
CA LYS A 269 -4.26 13.80 6.56
C LYS A 269 -2.91 14.54 6.63
N TYR A 270 -2.23 14.49 7.76
CA TYR A 270 -0.90 15.08 7.90
C TYR A 270 0.14 14.38 6.99
N ILE A 271 0.10 13.05 6.92
CA ILE A 271 0.96 12.28 6.01
C ILE A 271 0.57 12.55 4.55
N GLU A 272 -0.71 12.61 4.22
CA GLU A 272 -1.17 12.99 2.86
C GLU A 272 -0.67 14.39 2.46
N ASN A 273 -0.73 15.37 3.36
CA ASN A 273 -0.21 16.71 3.11
C ASN A 273 1.30 16.71 2.81
N TYR A 274 2.08 15.87 3.52
CA TYR A 274 3.50 15.68 3.23
C TYR A 274 3.71 15.07 1.84
N ILE A 275 2.95 14.05 1.48
CA ILE A 275 3.06 13.44 0.16
C ILE A 275 2.75 14.48 -0.93
N TYR A 276 1.70 15.29 -0.78
CA TYR A 276 1.39 16.37 -1.70
C TYR A 276 2.51 17.41 -1.81
N SER A 277 3.12 17.79 -0.69
CA SER A 277 4.25 18.73 -0.70
C SER A 277 5.44 18.23 -1.51
N VAL A 278 5.61 16.89 -1.58
CA VAL A 278 6.70 16.24 -2.33
C VAL A 278 6.34 16.03 -3.79
N VAL A 279 5.15 15.47 -4.09
CA VAL A 279 4.79 15.03 -5.44
C VAL A 279 4.31 16.16 -6.34
N GLU A 280 3.69 17.19 -5.79
CA GLU A 280 3.17 18.36 -6.52
C GLU A 280 3.97 19.65 -6.25
N ASP A 281 5.04 19.58 -5.42
CA ASP A 281 5.82 20.74 -4.97
C ASP A 281 4.90 21.87 -4.42
N ASP A 282 3.87 21.45 -3.65
CA ASP A 282 2.83 22.36 -3.17
C ASP A 282 3.35 23.22 -2.03
N SER A 283 3.63 24.47 -2.34
CA SER A 283 4.14 25.48 -1.40
C SER A 283 3.23 25.71 -0.18
N GLN A 284 1.96 25.31 -0.23
CA GLN A 284 1.02 25.41 0.89
C GLN A 284 1.52 24.67 2.13
N TYR A 285 2.31 23.61 1.95
CA TYR A 285 2.81 22.77 3.04
C TYR A 285 4.27 23.01 3.40
N GLU A 286 4.93 23.97 2.75
CA GLU A 286 6.36 24.28 2.97
C GLU A 286 6.66 24.67 4.43
N ASP A 287 5.74 25.37 5.09
CA ASP A 287 5.88 25.74 6.50
C ASP A 287 5.85 24.52 7.44
N LEU A 288 5.25 23.41 7.03
CA LEU A 288 5.16 22.20 7.82
C LEU A 288 6.36 21.28 7.62
N PHE A 289 6.84 21.13 6.37
CA PHE A 289 7.78 20.08 6.01
C PHE A 289 9.08 20.57 5.37
N GLY A 290 9.14 21.82 4.92
CA GLY A 290 10.23 22.33 4.05
C GLY A 290 10.12 21.78 2.63
N LYS A 291 11.10 22.10 1.81
CA LYS A 291 11.17 21.62 0.43
C LYS A 291 11.95 20.33 0.33
N ILE A 292 11.46 19.39 -0.46
CA ILE A 292 12.14 18.10 -0.68
C ILE A 292 13.54 18.30 -1.25
N ASN A 293 13.74 19.26 -2.15
CA ASN A 293 15.03 19.57 -2.76
C ASN A 293 16.10 20.12 -1.77
N GLU A 294 15.69 20.60 -0.60
CA GLU A 294 16.64 20.99 0.47
C GLU A 294 17.24 19.75 1.15
N VAL A 295 16.58 18.60 1.05
CA VAL A 295 17.03 17.32 1.61
C VAL A 295 17.70 16.50 0.53
N PHE A 296 17.07 16.42 -0.64
CA PHE A 296 17.50 15.61 -1.78
C PHE A 296 17.63 16.49 -3.02
N PRO A 297 18.77 17.17 -3.21
CA PRO A 297 19.04 17.97 -4.40
C PRO A 297 18.81 17.14 -5.66
N ASP A 298 18.16 17.73 -6.66
CA ASP A 298 17.82 17.09 -7.93
C ASP A 298 16.99 15.78 -7.77
N ASN A 299 16.26 15.66 -6.64
CA ASN A 299 15.51 14.45 -6.26
C ASN A 299 16.38 13.18 -6.18
N ASN A 300 17.66 13.34 -5.87
CA ASN A 300 18.61 12.22 -5.78
C ASN A 300 18.62 11.60 -4.38
N PHE A 301 17.62 10.77 -4.10
CA PHE A 301 17.48 10.00 -2.85
C PHE A 301 17.86 8.52 -3.00
N THR A 302 18.22 8.09 -4.21
CA THR A 302 18.46 6.66 -4.51
C THR A 302 19.65 6.11 -3.74
N ASP A 303 20.73 6.89 -3.63
CA ASP A 303 21.94 6.47 -2.91
C ASP A 303 21.71 6.42 -1.40
N ASP A 304 20.91 7.35 -0.87
CA ASP A 304 20.52 7.35 0.54
C ASP A 304 19.64 6.13 0.87
N LEU A 305 18.69 5.78 0.00
CA LEU A 305 17.86 4.57 0.17
C LEU A 305 18.72 3.29 0.11
N ARG A 306 19.71 3.24 -0.79
CA ARG A 306 20.63 2.11 -0.89
C ARG A 306 21.50 2.00 0.37
N CYS A 307 22.00 3.13 0.86
CA CYS A 307 22.75 3.20 2.10
C CYS A 307 21.90 2.75 3.30
N LEU A 308 20.67 3.24 3.40
CA LEU A 308 19.75 2.86 4.46
C LEU A 308 19.47 1.35 4.45
N ASN A 309 19.20 0.76 3.29
CA ASN A 309 19.04 -0.69 3.18
C ASN A 309 20.29 -1.46 3.66
N SER A 310 21.49 -1.01 3.27
CA SER A 310 22.74 -1.60 3.73
C SER A 310 22.93 -1.47 5.26
N MET A 311 22.58 -0.34 5.84
CA MET A 311 22.63 -0.13 7.30
C MET A 311 21.64 -1.02 8.04
N LEU A 312 20.42 -1.16 7.54
CA LEU A 312 19.39 -2.05 8.11
C LEU A 312 19.89 -3.51 8.17
N GLU A 313 20.55 -3.98 7.11
CA GLU A 313 21.13 -5.33 7.04
C GLU A 313 22.35 -5.47 7.96
N SER A 314 23.30 -4.52 7.94
CA SER A 314 24.51 -4.55 8.74
C SER A 314 24.22 -4.50 10.24
N LEU A 315 23.23 -3.71 10.64
CA LEU A 315 22.75 -3.64 12.02
C LEU A 315 21.91 -4.86 12.42
N SER A 316 21.56 -5.73 11.48
CA SER A 316 20.64 -6.87 11.72
C SER A 316 19.33 -6.45 12.35
N VAL A 317 18.72 -5.37 11.83
CA VAL A 317 17.44 -4.86 12.34
C VAL A 317 16.37 -5.94 12.22
N PRO A 318 15.58 -6.21 13.27
CA PRO A 318 14.53 -7.24 13.24
C PRO A 318 13.53 -6.99 12.10
N LYS A 319 13.19 -8.03 11.35
CA LYS A 319 12.23 -7.92 10.24
C LYS A 319 10.78 -7.86 10.74
N SER A 320 10.50 -8.40 11.93
CA SER A 320 9.18 -8.39 12.55
C SER A 320 9.25 -7.81 13.96
N PHE A 321 8.35 -6.88 14.26
CA PHE A 321 8.29 -6.18 15.54
C PHE A 321 6.99 -6.51 16.28
N SER A 322 7.08 -6.72 17.58
CA SER A 322 5.92 -6.98 18.44
C SER A 322 5.10 -5.72 18.75
N SER A 323 5.69 -4.54 18.59
CA SER A 323 5.01 -3.27 18.83
C SER A 323 5.57 -2.13 17.97
N ILE A 324 4.75 -1.10 17.76
CA ILE A 324 5.17 0.14 17.08
C ILE A 324 6.25 0.89 17.86
N ILE A 325 6.34 0.69 19.17
CA ILE A 325 7.38 1.30 20.03
C ILE A 325 8.75 0.77 19.60
N ASP A 326 8.84 -0.55 19.43
CA ASP A 326 10.09 -1.22 19.03
C ASP A 326 10.51 -0.73 17.65
N MET A 327 9.59 -0.82 16.67
CA MET A 327 9.86 -0.40 15.31
C MET A 327 10.30 1.07 15.24
N ASP A 328 9.62 1.97 15.93
CA ASP A 328 9.91 3.40 15.91
C ASP A 328 11.31 3.71 16.46
N LEU A 329 11.75 3.02 17.53
CA LEU A 329 13.08 3.22 18.10
C LEU A 329 14.20 2.76 17.16
N PHE A 330 13.96 1.71 16.37
CA PHE A 330 14.91 1.26 15.35
C PHE A 330 14.94 2.17 14.13
N PHE A 331 13.80 2.72 13.70
CA PHE A 331 13.70 3.38 12.40
C PHE A 331 13.89 4.90 12.45
N PHE A 332 13.30 5.65 13.39
CA PHE A 332 13.35 7.12 13.34
C PHE A 332 14.77 7.67 13.29
N GLY A 333 15.63 7.26 14.21
CA GLY A 333 17.01 7.75 14.27
C GLY A 333 17.83 7.30 13.08
N LEU A 334 17.73 6.02 12.69
CA LEU A 334 18.45 5.48 11.54
C LEU A 334 18.07 6.23 10.24
N VAL A 335 16.77 6.38 9.99
CA VAL A 335 16.27 7.10 8.80
C VAL A 335 16.72 8.57 8.85
N TYR A 336 16.72 9.21 10.02
CA TYR A 336 17.15 10.59 10.17
C TYR A 336 18.63 10.78 9.84
N GLU A 337 19.51 9.99 10.46
CA GLU A 337 20.97 10.11 10.24
C GLU A 337 21.34 9.79 8.78
N VAL A 338 20.73 8.75 8.20
CA VAL A 338 21.08 8.30 6.84
C VAL A 338 20.44 9.17 5.77
N MET A 339 19.14 9.46 5.85
CA MET A 339 18.39 10.14 4.79
C MET A 339 18.42 11.67 4.90
N TYR A 340 18.44 12.21 6.13
CA TYR A 340 18.33 13.67 6.35
C TYR A 340 19.66 14.34 6.72
N CYS A 341 20.58 13.59 7.36
CA CYS A 341 21.90 14.08 7.73
C CYS A 341 22.98 13.56 6.78
N HIS A 342 22.66 12.61 5.86
CA HIS A 342 23.57 11.99 4.91
C HIS A 342 24.79 11.35 5.58
N LYS A 343 24.60 10.74 6.75
CA LYS A 343 25.62 10.07 7.54
C LYS A 343 25.50 8.56 7.49
N ASN A 344 26.54 7.87 7.90
CA ASN A 344 26.56 6.43 8.16
C ASN A 344 26.47 6.16 9.65
N ILE A 345 26.23 4.89 10.03
CA ILE A 345 26.30 4.42 11.40
C ILE A 345 27.58 3.61 11.56
N ASP A 346 28.29 3.84 12.64
CA ASP A 346 29.52 3.09 12.99
C ASP A 346 29.18 1.66 13.39
N ILE A 347 29.32 0.75 12.42
CA ILE A 347 29.01 -0.68 12.61
C ILE A 347 29.95 -1.35 13.61
N SER A 348 31.14 -0.79 13.86
CA SER A 348 32.05 -1.34 14.88
C SER A 348 31.47 -1.24 16.29
N ARG A 349 30.52 -0.32 16.51
CA ARG A 349 29.83 -0.10 17.77
C ARG A 349 28.38 -0.60 17.77
N LYS A 350 28.06 -1.52 16.84
CA LYS A 350 26.71 -2.08 16.67
C LYS A 350 26.11 -2.61 17.97
N ASP A 351 26.87 -3.38 18.74
CA ASP A 351 26.35 -4.03 19.95
C ASP A 351 26.01 -3.01 21.05
N GLU A 352 26.77 -1.92 21.17
CA GLU A 352 26.50 -0.82 22.08
C GLU A 352 25.20 -0.10 21.66
N LEU A 353 25.06 0.21 20.36
CA LEU A 353 23.86 0.84 19.80
C LEU A 353 22.61 -0.01 20.05
N LEU A 354 22.67 -1.31 19.70
CA LEU A 354 21.52 -2.21 19.86
C LEU A 354 21.14 -2.38 21.35
N LYS A 355 22.12 -2.41 22.24
CA LYS A 355 21.90 -2.45 23.68
C LYS A 355 21.15 -1.20 24.14
N GLU A 356 21.60 -0.01 23.75
CA GLU A 356 20.97 1.27 24.14
C GLU A 356 19.54 1.38 23.59
N ILE A 357 19.28 0.96 22.34
CA ILE A 357 17.93 0.90 21.77
C ILE A 357 17.04 -0.01 22.61
N ASN A 358 17.48 -1.22 22.94
CA ASN A 358 16.69 -2.18 23.69
C ASN A 358 16.42 -1.70 25.14
N GLU A 359 17.38 -1.07 25.79
CA GLU A 359 17.20 -0.46 27.10
C GLU A 359 16.15 0.65 27.07
N GLN A 360 16.17 1.49 26.02
CA GLN A 360 15.17 2.54 25.84
C GLN A 360 13.78 1.97 25.55
N ILE A 361 13.67 0.92 24.74
CA ILE A 361 12.41 0.20 24.49
C ILE A 361 11.83 -0.32 25.82
N LEU A 362 12.64 -0.97 26.64
CA LEU A 362 12.22 -1.46 27.95
C LEU A 362 11.76 -0.31 28.86
N THR A 363 12.48 0.80 28.87
CA THR A 363 12.14 2.00 29.63
C THR A 363 10.77 2.55 29.21
N LEU A 364 10.54 2.73 27.91
CA LEU A 364 9.25 3.23 27.40
C LEU A 364 8.09 2.28 27.67
N LYS A 365 8.33 0.97 27.66
CA LYS A 365 7.31 -0.04 27.97
C LYS A 365 7.03 -0.18 29.44
N SER A 366 8.01 0.03 30.33
CA SER A 366 7.90 -0.17 31.79
C SER A 366 7.41 1.06 32.55
N GLN A 367 7.85 2.26 32.14
CA GLN A 367 7.58 3.51 32.89
C GLN A 367 6.16 4.03 32.74
N ASN A 368 5.41 3.55 31.77
CA ASN A 368 4.08 4.10 31.51
C ASN A 368 3.16 3.08 30.84
N ASN A 369 2.32 2.42 31.62
CA ASN A 369 1.24 1.57 31.10
C ASN A 369 0.44 2.27 29.99
N ARG A 370 0.32 3.62 30.05
CA ARG A 370 -0.36 4.41 29.02
C ARG A 370 0.41 4.45 27.69
N HIS A 371 1.77 4.47 27.72
CA HIS A 371 2.56 4.46 26.49
C HIS A 371 2.35 3.16 25.71
N SER A 372 2.32 2.02 26.40
CA SER A 372 2.05 0.70 25.80
C SER A 372 0.60 0.55 25.33
N HIS A 373 -0.35 1.10 26.09
CA HIS A 373 -1.79 1.00 25.74
C HIS A 373 -2.26 1.97 24.67
N THR A 374 -1.64 3.15 24.56
CA THR A 374 -2.02 4.17 23.58
C THR A 374 -0.81 4.73 22.82
N PRO A 375 -0.01 3.88 22.16
CA PRO A 375 1.25 4.28 21.53
C PRO A 375 1.06 5.28 20.37
N ALA A 376 -0.15 5.37 19.81
CA ALA A 376 -0.50 6.31 18.74
C ALA A 376 -0.66 7.76 19.19
N GLN A 377 -0.71 8.04 20.51
CA GLN A 377 -0.79 9.43 20.97
C GLN A 377 0.45 10.23 20.58
N LEU A 378 0.25 11.47 20.11
CA LEU A 378 1.33 12.33 19.59
C LEU A 378 2.46 12.57 20.61
N GLN A 379 2.15 12.67 21.88
CA GLN A 379 3.17 12.82 22.92
C GLN A 379 4.15 11.64 22.97
N TYR A 380 3.65 10.42 22.80
CA TYR A 380 4.47 9.20 22.80
C TYR A 380 5.21 9.00 21.48
N LEU A 381 4.57 9.33 20.35
CA LEU A 381 5.25 9.36 19.06
C LEU A 381 6.45 10.32 19.09
N ARG A 382 6.24 11.55 19.60
CA ARG A 382 7.28 12.57 19.71
C ARG A 382 8.43 12.16 20.64
N ALA A 383 8.12 11.46 21.74
CA ALA A 383 9.15 10.90 22.60
C ALA A 383 10.01 9.88 21.83
N ARG A 384 9.39 8.92 21.12
CA ARG A 384 10.12 7.93 20.33
C ARG A 384 10.99 8.55 19.22
N ILE A 385 10.49 9.59 18.55
CA ILE A 385 11.29 10.33 17.54
C ILE A 385 12.54 10.93 18.21
N SER A 386 12.36 11.65 19.31
CA SER A 386 13.47 12.29 20.00
C SER A 386 14.47 11.29 20.56
N ASP A 387 13.98 10.23 21.22
CA ASP A 387 14.83 9.22 21.85
C ASP A 387 15.64 8.45 20.79
N SER A 388 14.99 8.01 19.72
CA SER A 388 15.65 7.29 18.64
C SER A 388 16.75 8.14 18.00
N ILE A 389 16.45 9.40 17.63
CA ILE A 389 17.44 10.30 17.01
C ILE A 389 18.60 10.55 17.97
N ASN A 390 18.35 10.82 19.26
CA ASN A 390 19.38 11.05 20.24
C ASN A 390 20.31 9.84 20.45
N ILE A 391 19.78 8.62 20.36
CA ILE A 391 20.57 7.39 20.42
C ILE A 391 21.46 7.29 19.17
N TYR A 392 20.88 7.29 17.98
CA TYR A 392 21.63 7.09 16.74
C TYR A 392 22.69 8.17 16.49
N ASN A 393 22.44 9.42 16.87
CA ASN A 393 23.40 10.52 16.72
C ASN A 393 24.74 10.27 17.44
N LYS A 394 24.77 9.47 18.51
CA LYS A 394 26.01 9.08 19.24
C LYS A 394 26.88 8.11 18.45
N TYR A 395 26.30 7.43 17.47
CA TYR A 395 26.91 6.37 16.68
C TYR A 395 27.01 6.75 15.21
N SER A 396 26.61 7.96 14.84
CA SER A 396 26.70 8.44 13.45
C SER A 396 28.11 8.93 13.12
N ILE A 397 28.55 8.65 11.89
CA ILE A 397 29.83 9.07 11.34
C ILE A 397 29.62 9.69 9.96
N GLU A 398 30.51 10.58 9.55
CA GLU A 398 30.46 11.17 8.21
C GLU A 398 30.62 10.09 7.13
N ARG A 399 29.97 10.29 5.96
CA ARG A 399 30.10 9.41 4.80
C ARG A 399 31.40 9.66 4.05
#